data_189ded2f9da7267d0c31ad831fd59a6a
#
_entry.id   189ded2f9da7267d0c31ad831fd59a6a
#
_cell.length_a   1.000
_cell.length_b   1.000
_cell.length_c   1.000
_cell.angle_alpha   90.00
_cell.angle_beta   90.00
_cell.angle_gamma   90.00
#
_symmetry.space_group_name_H-M   'P 1'
#
loop_
_entity.id
_entity.type
_entity.pdbx_description
1 polymer ?
#
loop_
_entity_poly.entity_id
_entity_poly.type
_entity_poly.pdbx_seq_one_letter_code
_entity_poly.pdbx_strand_id
1 'polypeptide(L)' 'MEASHALSEWPVLEGDDPDDKVYLWRLEQFRQLGFSARRAAELAFSRADLGQARFLLGSGCALELALRILR' A
#
# COMPACT_ATOMS: atom_id res chain seq x y z
N MET A 1 22.75 -22.40 -4.36
CA MET A 1 22.54 -21.95 -3.94
C MET A 1 22.08 -20.81 -4.07
N GLU A 2 21.85 -20.33 -4.66
CA GLU A 2 21.57 -19.21 -4.74
C GLU A 2 20.19 -18.81 -4.78
N ALA A 3 19.26 -19.55 -5.24
CA ALA A 3 17.89 -19.23 -5.15
C ALA A 3 17.49 -18.99 -3.74
N SER A 4 18.06 -19.74 -2.88
CA SER A 4 17.70 -19.55 -1.51
C SER A 4 18.19 -18.22 -1.02
N HIS A 5 19.15 -17.66 -1.70
CA HIS A 5 19.56 -16.36 -1.25
C HIS A 5 18.53 -15.33 -1.50
N ALA A 6 17.81 -15.43 -2.58
CA ALA A 6 16.76 -14.47 -2.82
C ALA A 6 15.81 -14.44 -1.66
N LEU A 7 15.54 -15.60 -1.11
CA LEU A 7 14.66 -15.62 0.02
C LEU A 7 15.26 -14.94 1.20
N SER A 8 16.55 -15.15 1.38
CA SER A 8 17.15 -14.57 2.57
C SER A 8 17.25 -13.08 2.45
N GLU A 9 17.06 -12.53 1.28
CA GLU A 9 17.10 -11.11 1.18
C GLU A 9 15.86 -10.46 1.72
N TRP A 10 14.80 -11.21 1.85
CA TRP A 10 13.60 -10.64 2.44
C TRP A 10 13.82 -10.54 3.92
N PRO A 11 13.54 -9.40 4.48
CA PRO A 11 13.69 -9.27 5.92
C PRO A 11 12.53 -9.93 6.61
N VAL A 12 12.41 -11.20 6.40
CA VAL A 12 11.34 -11.93 7.05
C VAL A 12 11.78 -12.19 8.45
N LEU A 13 11.18 -11.51 9.36
CA LEU A 13 11.48 -11.74 10.74
C LEU A 13 10.56 -12.79 11.25
N GLU A 14 11.05 -13.51 12.21
CA GLU A 14 10.23 -14.50 12.78
C GLU A 14 9.03 -13.87 13.37
N GLY A 15 7.88 -14.44 13.12
CA GLY A 15 6.67 -13.89 13.66
C GLY A 15 6.02 -12.88 12.74
N ASP A 16 6.70 -12.45 11.70
CA ASP A 16 6.09 -11.52 10.78
C ASP A 16 5.13 -12.22 9.88
N ASP A 17 3.96 -11.65 9.73
CA ASP A 17 2.96 -12.17 8.85
C ASP A 17 3.16 -11.54 7.47
N PRO A 18 3.18 -12.32 6.39
CA PRO A 18 3.29 -11.71 5.06
C PRO A 18 2.22 -10.67 4.80
N ASP A 19 1.03 -10.87 5.37
CA ASP A 19 -0.04 -9.89 5.18
C ASP A 19 0.30 -8.58 5.85
N ASP A 20 1.03 -8.61 6.95
CA ASP A 20 1.42 -7.38 7.61
C ASP A 20 2.39 -6.59 6.74
N LYS A 21 3.27 -7.28 6.05
CA LYS A 21 4.20 -6.58 5.19
C LYS A 21 3.50 -5.97 4.00
N VAL A 22 2.55 -6.67 3.43
CA VAL A 22 1.78 -6.13 2.34
C VAL A 22 1.00 -4.91 2.81
N TYR A 23 0.40 -5.00 4.00
CA TYR A 23 -0.34 -3.88 4.53
C TYR A 23 0.57 -2.67 4.72
N LEU A 24 1.73 -2.86 5.30
CA LEU A 24 2.64 -1.74 5.55
C LEU A 24 3.11 -1.12 4.24
N TRP A 25 3.37 -1.95 3.25
CA TRP A 25 3.78 -1.44 1.95
C TRP A 25 2.66 -0.62 1.31
N ARG A 26 1.43 -1.13 1.37
CA ARG A 26 0.31 -0.40 0.81
C ARG A 26 0.09 0.91 1.53
N LEU A 27 0.21 0.89 2.86
CA LEU A 27 0.07 2.10 3.63
C LEU A 27 1.07 3.15 3.18
N GLU A 28 2.31 2.74 3.00
CA GLU A 28 3.33 3.67 2.56
C GLU A 28 3.02 4.22 1.18
N GLN A 29 2.57 3.36 0.28
CA GLN A 29 2.24 3.81 -1.07
C GLN A 29 1.11 4.82 -1.06
N PHE A 30 0.07 4.58 -0.27
CA PHE A 30 -1.03 5.53 -0.20
C PHE A 30 -0.57 6.85 0.42
N ARG A 31 0.34 6.79 1.38
CA ARG A 31 0.87 8.02 1.96
C ARG A 31 1.66 8.81 0.93
N GLN A 32 2.41 8.13 0.10
CA GLN A 32 3.17 8.81 -0.94
C GLN A 32 2.29 9.51 -1.95
N LEU A 33 1.06 9.03 -2.10
CA LEU A 33 0.12 9.68 -2.99
C LEU A 33 -0.48 10.94 -2.38
N GLY A 34 -0.28 11.15 -1.10
CA GLY A 34 -0.78 12.37 -0.46
C GLY A 34 -1.81 12.14 0.62
N PHE A 35 -2.24 10.91 0.83
CA PHE A 35 -3.23 10.65 1.87
C PHE A 35 -2.59 10.77 3.24
N SER A 36 -3.37 11.23 4.20
CA SER A 36 -2.89 11.28 5.58
C SER A 36 -2.63 9.88 6.09
N ALA A 37 -1.90 9.79 7.19
CA ALA A 37 -1.61 8.47 7.76
C ALA A 37 -2.90 7.72 8.05
N ARG A 38 -3.91 8.42 8.55
CA ARG A 38 -5.16 7.78 8.89
C ARG A 38 -5.88 7.25 7.65
N ARG A 39 -5.95 8.09 6.61
CA ARG A 39 -6.62 7.67 5.38
C ARG A 39 -5.84 6.57 4.69
N ALA A 40 -4.52 6.68 4.70
CA ALA A 40 -3.70 5.65 4.10
C ALA A 40 -3.91 4.32 4.80
N ALA A 41 -4.05 4.34 6.12
CA ALA A 41 -4.29 3.11 6.85
C ALA A 41 -5.65 2.52 6.49
N GLU A 42 -6.66 3.37 6.39
CA GLU A 42 -7.98 2.89 6.01
C GLU A 42 -7.95 2.24 4.64
N LEU A 43 -7.28 2.88 3.70
CA LEU A 43 -7.20 2.34 2.34
C LEU A 43 -6.38 1.07 2.30
N ALA A 44 -5.31 1.01 3.08
CA ALA A 44 -4.47 -0.17 3.09
C ALA A 44 -5.20 -1.37 3.65
N PHE A 45 -6.10 -1.15 4.62
CA PHE A 45 -6.89 -2.22 5.18
C PHE A 45 -8.01 -2.64 4.25
N SER A 46 -8.46 -1.75 3.40
CA SER A 46 -9.59 -2.04 2.53
C SER A 46 -9.09 -2.73 1.28
N ARG A 47 -9.98 -2.98 0.36
CA ARG A 47 -9.62 -3.57 -0.92
C ARG A 47 -9.37 -2.52 -1.97
N ALA A 48 -9.08 -1.30 -1.54
CA ALA A 48 -8.83 -0.22 -2.47
C ALA A 48 -7.68 -0.58 -3.39
N ASP A 49 -7.85 -0.28 -4.66
CA ASP A 49 -6.87 -0.62 -5.68
C ASP A 49 -5.85 0.49 -5.76
N LEU A 50 -4.61 0.17 -5.43
CA LEU A 50 -3.54 1.16 -5.46
C LEU A 50 -3.32 1.70 -6.86
N GLY A 51 -3.41 0.84 -7.87
CA GLY A 51 -3.28 1.29 -9.26
C GLY A 51 -4.35 2.28 -9.63
N GLN A 52 -5.59 2.03 -9.20
CA GLN A 52 -6.66 2.96 -9.46
C GLN A 52 -6.42 4.28 -8.75
N ALA A 53 -5.91 4.23 -7.53
CA ALA A 53 -5.61 5.44 -6.79
C ALA A 53 -4.58 6.27 -7.53
N ARG A 54 -3.54 5.62 -8.03
CA ARG A 54 -2.52 6.33 -8.78
C ARG A 54 -3.09 6.96 -10.04
N PHE A 55 -3.95 6.22 -10.72
CA PHE A 55 -4.57 6.73 -11.93
C PHE A 55 -5.43 7.94 -11.64
N LEU A 56 -6.26 7.86 -10.61
CA LEU A 56 -7.15 8.96 -10.28
C LEU A 56 -6.38 10.21 -9.93
N LEU A 57 -5.39 10.08 -9.07
CA LEU A 57 -4.64 11.24 -8.63
C LEU A 57 -3.75 11.78 -9.74
N GLY A 58 -3.23 10.89 -10.59
CA GLY A 58 -2.45 11.33 -11.73
C GLY A 58 -3.28 12.07 -12.76
N SER A 59 -4.59 11.83 -12.75
CA SER A 59 -5.50 12.52 -13.66
C SER A 59 -6.01 13.83 -13.06
N GLY A 60 -5.56 14.21 -11.89
CA GLY A 60 -5.99 15.46 -11.30
C GLY A 60 -7.15 15.33 -10.34
N CYS A 61 -7.53 14.14 -9.98
CA CYS A 61 -8.63 13.93 -9.05
C CYS A 61 -8.20 14.37 -7.66
N ALA A 62 -9.07 15.09 -6.97
CA ALA A 62 -8.76 15.51 -5.61
C ALA A 62 -8.70 14.32 -4.68
N LEU A 63 -7.88 14.43 -3.64
CA LEU A 63 -7.70 13.33 -2.71
C LEU A 63 -9.02 12.87 -2.10
N GLU A 64 -9.85 13.80 -1.72
CA GLU A 64 -11.12 13.44 -1.10
C GLU A 64 -12.02 12.71 -2.05
N LEU A 65 -12.06 13.14 -3.30
CA LEU A 65 -12.90 12.48 -4.27
C LEU A 65 -12.35 11.09 -4.59
N ALA A 66 -11.03 10.98 -4.71
CA ALA A 66 -10.42 9.69 -4.94
C ALA A 66 -10.73 8.75 -3.78
N LEU A 67 -10.68 9.25 -2.57
CA LEU A 67 -10.98 8.46 -1.40
C LEU A 67 -12.39 7.90 -1.48
N ARG A 68 -13.34 8.72 -1.89
CA ARG A 68 -14.72 8.27 -1.99
C ARG A 68 -14.90 7.21 -3.07
N ILE A 69 -14.16 7.34 -4.15
CA ILE A 69 -14.26 6.37 -5.22
C ILE A 69 -13.63 5.04 -4.80
N LEU A 70 -12.53 5.11 -4.05
CA LEU A 70 -11.81 3.92 -3.67
C LEU A 70 -12.44 3.14 -2.54
N ARG A 71 -13.26 3.76 -1.74
CA ARG A 71 -13.86 3.10 -0.58
C ARG A 71 -14.99 2.19 -0.89
#